data_4d54ebe3f9c6df37791738cfd0e6125b
#
_entry.id   4d54ebe3f9c6df37791738cfd0e6125b
#
_cell.length_a   1.000
_cell.length_b   1.000
_cell.length_c   1.000
_cell.angle_alpha   90.00
_cell.angle_beta   90.00
_cell.angle_gamma   90.00
#
_symmetry.space_group_name_H-M   'P 1'
#
loop_
_entity.id
_entity.type
_entity.pdbx_description
1 polymer ?
#
loop_
_entity_poly.entity_id
_entity_poly.type
_entity_poly.pdbx_seq_one_letter_code
_entity_poly.pdbx_strand_id
1 'polypeptide(L)'
;TILDARRARHPPKIEHFTDQSFVLLRELVADHEGLAFNTLQVAGFIGNNFLITRHENPSPAISSWLDSAKLSGLMARGPMVLFASITNSMGLAYLDLLLDFEPALSEYEDTLLSTQGDSVLRDLISCKTWLRKLKRLHSYHDRVYLELLTHLKQEHGDDIDAIHSVTDVYEKFERLNSLSALYYDLAGDLIDGHISLTSHNLNETMRILTVVTAIFVPLGFLAGLYGMNFDNIPELHHPNGYFFLVGFMAIIATSLVAIFKRNKWL
;
A
#
# COMPACT_ATOMS: atom_id res chain seq x y z
N THR A 1 -18.68 25.53 10.69
CA THR A 1 -19.52 24.37 11.09
C THR A 1 -20.60 24.04 10.07
N ILE A 2 -21.60 24.90 9.83
CA ILE A 2 -22.65 24.65 8.82
C ILE A 2 -22.07 24.64 7.39
N LEU A 3 -21.11 25.51 7.09
CA LEU A 3 -20.40 25.54 5.81
C LEU A 3 -19.55 24.27 5.61
N ASP A 4 -18.95 23.74 6.67
CA ASP A 4 -18.15 22.54 6.60
C ASP A 4 -19.01 21.29 6.39
N ALA A 5 -20.18 21.24 7.02
CA ALA A 5 -21.17 20.19 6.76
C ALA A 5 -21.66 20.17 5.30
N ARG A 6 -21.57 21.29 4.57
CA ARG A 6 -21.95 21.42 3.15
C ARG A 6 -20.80 21.13 2.17
N ARG A 7 -19.54 21.20 2.60
CA ARG A 7 -18.37 20.94 1.72
C ARG A 7 -18.16 19.45 1.53
N ALA A 8 -18.33 18.95 0.32
CA ALA A 8 -18.28 17.52 -0.01
C ALA A 8 -16.96 16.81 0.28
N ARG A 9 -15.85 17.49 0.59
CA ARG A 9 -14.49 16.90 0.75
C ARG A 9 -13.76 17.37 2.00
N HIS A 10 -14.49 17.58 3.10
CA HIS A 10 -13.84 17.92 4.37
C HIS A 10 -13.30 16.65 5.07
N PRO A 11 -12.08 16.66 5.65
CA PRO A 11 -11.62 15.57 6.50
C PRO A 11 -12.47 15.45 7.76
N PRO A 12 -12.53 14.28 8.39
CA PRO A 12 -13.15 14.10 9.70
C PRO A 12 -12.64 15.12 10.72
N LYS A 13 -13.54 15.69 11.48
CA LYS A 13 -13.23 16.66 12.54
C LYS A 13 -14.32 16.70 13.61
N ILE A 14 -13.98 17.27 14.75
CA ILE A 14 -14.90 17.57 15.84
C ILE A 14 -14.77 19.03 16.26
N GLU A 15 -15.86 19.62 16.71
CA GLU A 15 -15.92 20.95 17.31
C GLU A 15 -16.88 20.89 18.50
N HIS A 16 -16.45 21.37 19.66
CA HIS A 16 -17.29 21.43 20.86
C HIS A 16 -17.86 22.81 21.04
N PHE A 17 -19.13 22.88 21.39
CA PHE A 17 -19.89 24.10 21.76
C PHE A 17 -20.46 23.93 23.17
N THR A 18 -21.00 24.98 23.75
CA THR A 18 -21.49 24.98 25.13
C THR A 18 -22.51 23.87 25.41
N ASP A 19 -23.43 23.60 24.48
CA ASP A 19 -24.55 22.66 24.71
C ASP A 19 -24.57 21.50 23.71
N GLN A 20 -23.60 21.42 22.80
CA GLN A 20 -23.57 20.41 21.75
C GLN A 20 -22.16 20.19 21.16
N SER A 21 -21.93 19.03 20.63
CA SER A 21 -20.74 18.70 19.84
C SER A 21 -21.12 18.52 18.37
N PHE A 22 -20.31 19.09 17.46
CA PHE A 22 -20.40 18.85 16.03
C PHE A 22 -19.31 17.88 15.62
N VAL A 23 -19.70 16.78 15.02
CA VAL A 23 -18.78 15.74 14.53
C VAL A 23 -18.99 15.55 13.04
N LEU A 24 -17.90 15.48 12.28
CA LEU A 24 -17.94 15.24 10.85
C LEU A 24 -17.08 14.00 10.56
N LEU A 25 -17.71 12.99 9.98
CA LEU A 25 -17.12 11.70 9.70
C LEU A 25 -17.18 11.37 8.20
N ARG A 26 -16.44 10.36 7.82
CA ARG A 26 -16.52 9.73 6.51
C ARG A 26 -16.97 8.30 6.68
N GLU A 27 -18.04 7.94 6.03
CA GLU A 27 -18.59 6.59 5.96
C GLU A 27 -18.21 5.92 4.64
N LEU A 28 -17.93 4.63 4.66
CA LEU A 28 -17.70 3.84 3.47
C LEU A 28 -19.00 3.68 2.67
N VAL A 29 -18.96 3.94 1.37
CA VAL A 29 -20.09 3.66 0.47
C VAL A 29 -20.02 2.21 0.04
N ALA A 30 -21.15 1.51 0.12
CA ALA A 30 -21.25 0.06 -0.13
C ALA A 30 -20.92 -0.37 -1.57
N ASP A 31 -20.87 0.58 -2.51
CA ASP A 31 -20.61 0.29 -3.92
C ASP A 31 -19.11 0.47 -4.21
N HIS A 32 -18.34 -0.59 -3.96
CA HIS A 32 -16.91 -0.63 -4.25
C HIS A 32 -16.58 -1.84 -5.14
N GLU A 33 -15.83 -1.61 -6.20
CA GLU A 33 -15.27 -2.66 -7.05
C GLU A 33 -13.87 -3.02 -6.55
N GLY A 34 -13.71 -4.23 -6.03
CA GLY A 34 -12.45 -4.71 -5.46
C GLY A 34 -11.99 -3.86 -4.27
N LEU A 35 -10.71 -3.45 -4.28
CA LEU A 35 -10.11 -2.65 -3.21
C LEU A 35 -10.35 -1.13 -3.34
N ALA A 36 -10.94 -0.68 -4.45
CA ALA A 36 -11.30 0.72 -4.64
C ALA A 36 -12.55 1.07 -3.83
N PHE A 37 -12.55 2.21 -3.14
CA PHE A 37 -13.66 2.63 -2.29
C PHE A 37 -13.98 4.10 -2.44
N ASN A 38 -15.23 4.45 -2.15
CA ASN A 38 -15.71 5.82 -2.03
C ASN A 38 -16.23 6.08 -0.61
N THR A 39 -16.27 7.33 -0.21
CA THR A 39 -16.76 7.71 1.11
C THR A 39 -17.83 8.77 1.04
N LEU A 40 -18.86 8.64 1.88
CA LEU A 40 -19.90 9.61 2.13
C LEU A 40 -19.55 10.45 3.35
N GLN A 41 -19.84 11.74 3.29
CA GLN A 41 -19.70 12.62 4.44
C GLN A 41 -20.97 12.54 5.29
N VAL A 42 -20.78 12.24 6.57
CA VAL A 42 -21.84 12.24 7.59
C VAL A 42 -21.48 13.27 8.66
N ALA A 43 -22.34 14.26 8.87
CA ALA A 43 -22.21 15.22 9.94
C ALA A 43 -23.22 14.88 11.05
N GLY A 44 -22.79 14.92 12.31
CA GLY A 44 -23.60 14.74 13.50
C GLY A 44 -23.56 15.98 14.39
N PHE A 45 -24.72 16.44 14.87
CA PHE A 45 -24.86 17.38 15.94
C PHE A 45 -25.43 16.63 17.15
N ILE A 46 -24.65 16.55 18.21
CA ILE A 46 -24.93 15.73 19.39
C ILE A 46 -25.15 16.70 20.56
N GLY A 47 -26.36 16.82 21.03
CA GLY A 47 -26.70 17.56 22.24
C GLY A 47 -27.15 16.62 23.36
N ASN A 48 -27.55 17.19 24.50
CA ASN A 48 -27.94 16.39 25.66
C ASN A 48 -29.16 15.48 25.41
N ASN A 49 -30.12 15.94 24.58
CA ASN A 49 -31.37 15.22 24.32
C ASN A 49 -31.67 15.01 22.83
N PHE A 50 -30.74 15.30 21.95
CA PHE A 50 -30.95 15.15 20.52
C PHE A 50 -29.68 14.68 19.78
N LEU A 51 -29.90 13.97 18.68
CA LEU A 51 -28.91 13.67 17.66
C LEU A 51 -29.50 14.07 16.30
N ILE A 52 -28.85 15.00 15.62
CA ILE A 52 -29.22 15.42 14.27
C ILE A 52 -28.09 14.96 13.33
N THR A 53 -28.42 14.14 12.35
CA THR A 53 -27.46 13.69 11.33
C THR A 53 -27.77 14.36 9.99
N ARG A 54 -26.71 14.71 9.25
CA ARG A 54 -26.81 15.25 7.89
C ARG A 54 -25.87 14.50 6.97
N HIS A 55 -26.43 13.97 5.91
CA HIS A 55 -25.71 13.31 4.82
C HIS A 55 -26.35 13.65 3.46
N GLU A 56 -25.59 13.61 2.38
CA GLU A 56 -26.06 13.98 1.03
C GLU A 56 -26.79 12.81 0.37
N ASN A 57 -26.23 11.59 0.50
CA ASN A 57 -26.80 10.35 0.02
C ASN A 57 -27.16 9.45 1.21
N PRO A 58 -28.04 8.46 1.04
CA PRO A 58 -28.37 7.51 2.11
C PRO A 58 -27.10 6.91 2.77
N SER A 59 -27.03 7.01 4.10
CA SER A 59 -25.96 6.44 4.90
C SER A 59 -26.29 4.99 5.22
N PRO A 60 -25.48 4.01 4.81
CA PRO A 60 -25.69 2.60 5.14
C PRO A 60 -25.82 2.33 6.64
N ALA A 61 -24.93 2.93 7.44
CA ALA A 61 -24.97 2.76 8.90
C ALA A 61 -26.23 3.36 9.53
N ILE A 62 -26.64 4.56 9.14
CA ILE A 62 -27.86 5.18 9.66
C ILE A 62 -29.09 4.38 9.22
N SER A 63 -29.18 3.99 7.94
CA SER A 63 -30.30 3.23 7.42
C SER A 63 -30.45 1.89 8.14
N SER A 64 -29.35 1.15 8.39
CA SER A 64 -29.37 -0.12 9.11
C SER A 64 -29.93 0.01 10.54
N TRP A 65 -29.70 1.17 11.20
CA TRP A 65 -30.28 1.43 12.54
C TRP A 65 -31.73 1.88 12.47
N LEU A 66 -32.14 2.66 11.45
CA LEU A 66 -33.54 3.07 11.29
C LEU A 66 -34.47 1.88 11.11
N ASP A 67 -34.01 0.85 10.43
CA ASP A 67 -34.76 -0.39 10.20
C ASP A 67 -34.64 -1.40 11.35
N SER A 68 -33.83 -1.08 12.38
CA SER A 68 -33.56 -2.00 13.50
C SER A 68 -34.61 -1.92 14.60
N ALA A 69 -35.14 -3.08 15.00
CA ALA A 69 -36.03 -3.19 16.17
C ALA A 69 -35.39 -2.74 17.50
N LYS A 70 -34.04 -2.59 17.54
CA LYS A 70 -33.29 -2.15 18.71
C LYS A 70 -33.19 -0.64 18.82
N LEU A 71 -33.62 0.13 17.82
CA LEU A 71 -33.48 1.59 17.77
C LEU A 71 -34.10 2.28 18.99
N SER A 72 -35.32 1.90 19.37
CA SER A 72 -36.03 2.50 20.52
C SER A 72 -35.27 2.31 21.85
N GLY A 73 -34.65 1.14 22.04
CA GLY A 73 -33.83 0.87 23.21
C GLY A 73 -32.53 1.71 23.25
N LEU A 74 -31.91 1.95 22.09
CA LEU A 74 -30.73 2.80 21.99
C LEU A 74 -31.07 4.28 22.19
N MET A 75 -32.20 4.75 21.64
CA MET A 75 -32.67 6.13 21.85
C MET A 75 -32.91 6.41 23.33
N ALA A 76 -33.42 5.45 24.11
CA ALA A 76 -33.61 5.58 25.54
C ALA A 76 -32.31 5.71 26.35
N ARG A 77 -31.17 5.24 25.81
CA ARG A 77 -29.84 5.34 26.45
C ARG A 77 -29.15 6.68 26.20
N GLY A 78 -29.72 7.51 25.33
CA GLY A 78 -29.22 8.84 25.04
C GLY A 78 -28.58 9.02 23.65
N PRO A 79 -28.43 10.30 23.21
CA PRO A 79 -27.97 10.66 21.89
C PRO A 79 -26.52 10.22 21.60
N MET A 80 -25.65 10.25 22.61
CA MET A 80 -24.24 9.89 22.48
C MET A 80 -24.08 8.37 22.24
N VAL A 81 -24.85 7.54 22.96
CA VAL A 81 -24.85 6.07 22.80
C VAL A 81 -25.38 5.69 21.41
N LEU A 82 -26.43 6.38 20.94
CA LEU A 82 -26.96 6.18 19.58
C LEU A 82 -25.91 6.57 18.53
N PHE A 83 -25.25 7.72 18.69
CA PHE A 83 -24.17 8.15 17.79
C PHE A 83 -23.02 7.14 17.78
N ALA A 84 -22.56 6.68 18.95
CA ALA A 84 -21.53 5.67 19.07
C ALA A 84 -21.94 4.36 18.37
N SER A 85 -23.20 3.94 18.48
CA SER A 85 -23.70 2.72 17.81
C SER A 85 -23.70 2.84 16.28
N ILE A 86 -24.13 4.00 15.75
CA ILE A 86 -24.08 4.29 14.30
C ILE A 86 -22.61 4.26 13.81
N THR A 87 -21.72 4.93 14.51
CA THR A 87 -20.32 5.02 14.11
C THR A 87 -19.56 3.71 14.30
N ASN A 88 -19.97 2.89 15.25
CA ASN A 88 -19.49 1.52 15.39
C ASN A 88 -19.81 0.67 14.14
N SER A 89 -21.01 0.84 13.55
CA SER A 89 -21.38 0.18 12.30
C SER A 89 -20.55 0.67 11.12
N MET A 90 -20.21 1.99 11.07
CA MET A 90 -19.26 2.50 10.08
C MET A 90 -17.88 1.86 10.22
N GLY A 91 -17.40 1.68 11.46
CA GLY A 91 -16.12 1.02 11.75
C GLY A 91 -16.10 -0.44 11.33
N LEU A 92 -17.22 -1.18 11.45
CA LEU A 92 -17.32 -2.56 10.96
C LEU A 92 -17.16 -2.63 9.45
N ALA A 93 -17.82 -1.77 8.70
CA ALA A 93 -17.69 -1.73 7.23
C ALA A 93 -16.24 -1.45 6.79
N TYR A 94 -15.52 -0.58 7.50
CA TYR A 94 -14.09 -0.37 7.24
C TYR A 94 -13.23 -1.57 7.60
N LEU A 95 -13.59 -2.29 8.65
CA LEU A 95 -12.86 -3.52 9.04
C LEU A 95 -13.02 -4.60 7.97
N ASP A 96 -14.24 -4.81 7.48
CA ASP A 96 -14.52 -5.77 6.41
C ASP A 96 -13.70 -5.42 5.14
N LEU A 97 -13.69 -4.15 4.73
CA LEU A 97 -12.85 -3.70 3.61
C LEU A 97 -11.34 -3.96 3.86
N LEU A 98 -10.85 -3.68 5.07
CA LEU A 98 -9.42 -3.91 5.39
C LEU A 98 -9.06 -5.41 5.38
N LEU A 99 -9.96 -6.28 5.80
CA LEU A 99 -9.74 -7.72 5.77
C LEU A 99 -9.63 -8.26 4.34
N ASP A 100 -10.21 -7.58 3.34
CA ASP A 100 -10.06 -7.94 1.93
C ASP A 100 -8.67 -7.59 1.37
N PHE A 101 -7.93 -6.66 2.01
CA PHE A 101 -6.56 -6.33 1.59
C PHE A 101 -5.54 -7.42 1.94
N GLU A 102 -5.75 -8.18 2.99
CA GLU A 102 -4.80 -9.21 3.45
C GLU A 102 -4.62 -10.34 2.42
N PRO A 103 -5.68 -11.01 1.92
CA PRO A 103 -5.54 -12.03 0.89
C PRO A 103 -5.02 -11.44 -0.43
N ALA A 104 -5.39 -10.21 -0.78
CA ALA A 104 -4.88 -9.56 -1.99
C ALA A 104 -3.36 -9.29 -1.89
N LEU A 105 -2.86 -8.86 -0.74
CA LEU A 105 -1.42 -8.66 -0.53
C LEU A 105 -0.65 -9.99 -0.58
N SER A 106 -1.20 -11.07 -0.01
CA SER A 106 -0.61 -12.41 -0.11
C SER A 106 -0.56 -12.93 -1.55
N GLU A 107 -1.61 -12.71 -2.33
CA GLU A 107 -1.64 -13.08 -3.75
C GLU A 107 -0.59 -12.29 -4.56
N TYR A 108 -0.44 -10.99 -4.25
CA TYR A 108 0.61 -10.17 -4.88
C TYR A 108 2.01 -10.64 -4.52
N GLU A 109 2.27 -11.01 -3.27
CA GLU A 109 3.54 -11.57 -2.81
C GLU A 109 3.91 -12.83 -3.58
N ASP A 110 3.00 -13.82 -3.64
CA ASP A 110 3.21 -15.07 -4.36
C ASP A 110 3.47 -14.86 -5.86
N THR A 111 2.75 -13.91 -6.47
CA THR A 111 2.89 -13.62 -7.90
C THR A 111 4.16 -12.85 -8.21
N LEU A 112 4.61 -11.93 -7.35
CA LEU A 112 5.87 -11.20 -7.51
C LEU A 112 7.10 -12.11 -7.46
N LEU A 113 7.01 -13.21 -6.73
CA LEU A 113 8.06 -14.26 -6.69
C LEU A 113 8.06 -15.13 -7.94
N SER A 114 7.00 -15.07 -8.76
CA SER A 114 6.90 -15.77 -10.04
C SER A 114 7.44 -14.93 -11.20
N THR A 115 7.54 -15.54 -12.39
CA THR A 115 8.06 -14.89 -13.62
C THR A 115 7.15 -13.79 -14.21
N GLN A 116 5.98 -13.53 -13.65
CA GLN A 116 4.97 -12.56 -14.16
C GLN A 116 4.89 -11.26 -13.36
N GLY A 117 5.93 -10.90 -12.61
CA GLY A 117 5.90 -9.80 -11.63
C GLY A 117 5.54 -8.40 -12.14
N ASP A 118 5.82 -8.07 -13.41
CA ASP A 118 5.63 -6.70 -13.93
C ASP A 118 4.16 -6.25 -14.05
N SER A 119 3.23 -7.17 -14.31
CA SER A 119 1.80 -6.83 -14.37
C SER A 119 1.23 -6.55 -12.98
N VAL A 120 1.63 -7.34 -12.01
CA VAL A 120 1.18 -7.27 -10.61
C VAL A 120 1.72 -6.03 -9.89
N LEU A 121 2.89 -5.54 -10.29
CA LEU A 121 3.46 -4.32 -9.69
C LEU A 121 2.53 -3.12 -9.82
N ARG A 122 1.81 -2.96 -10.94
CA ARG A 122 0.85 -1.86 -11.12
C ARG A 122 -0.35 -1.99 -10.18
N ASP A 123 -0.85 -3.20 -10.00
CA ASP A 123 -1.99 -3.48 -9.12
C ASP A 123 -1.59 -3.27 -7.65
N LEU A 124 -0.38 -3.69 -7.27
CA LEU A 124 0.18 -3.44 -5.94
C LEU A 124 0.41 -1.95 -5.65
N ILE A 125 0.86 -1.16 -6.64
CA ILE A 125 0.98 0.31 -6.50
C ILE A 125 -0.41 0.94 -6.31
N SER A 126 -1.43 0.45 -7.02
CA SER A 126 -2.82 0.88 -6.86
C SER A 126 -3.34 0.51 -5.47
N CYS A 127 -3.11 -0.72 -5.03
CA CYS A 127 -3.43 -1.21 -3.68
C CYS A 127 -2.78 -0.31 -2.60
N LYS A 128 -1.48 -0.04 -2.68
CA LYS A 128 -0.76 0.88 -1.78
C LYS A 128 -1.37 2.28 -1.78
N THR A 129 -1.87 2.75 -2.92
CA THR A 129 -2.52 4.06 -3.02
C THR A 129 -3.85 4.10 -2.26
N TRP A 130 -4.66 3.03 -2.30
CA TRP A 130 -5.89 2.91 -1.54
C TRP A 130 -5.61 2.78 -0.04
N LEU A 131 -4.64 1.95 0.35
CA LEU A 131 -4.18 1.82 1.75
C LEU A 131 -3.69 3.15 2.32
N ARG A 132 -2.98 3.97 1.54
CA ARG A 132 -2.59 5.33 1.96
C ARG A 132 -3.80 6.23 2.23
N LYS A 133 -4.86 6.12 1.42
CA LYS A 133 -6.11 6.87 1.65
C LYS A 133 -6.80 6.41 2.93
N LEU A 134 -6.88 5.09 3.17
CA LEU A 134 -7.45 4.53 4.40
C LEU A 134 -6.65 4.95 5.63
N LYS A 135 -5.34 4.75 5.64
CA LYS A 135 -4.44 5.17 6.74
C LYS A 135 -4.66 6.64 7.11
N ARG A 136 -4.70 7.53 6.13
CA ARG A 136 -4.97 8.95 6.36
C ARG A 136 -6.36 9.19 6.92
N LEU A 137 -7.37 8.50 6.40
CA LEU A 137 -8.76 8.65 6.85
C LEU A 137 -8.94 8.15 8.28
N HIS A 138 -8.42 6.97 8.59
CA HIS A 138 -8.51 6.38 9.92
C HIS A 138 -7.73 7.21 10.95
N SER A 139 -6.59 7.79 10.58
CA SER A 139 -5.86 8.73 11.45
C SER A 139 -6.67 9.99 11.82
N TYR A 140 -7.54 10.47 10.91
CA TYR A 140 -8.47 11.56 11.26
C TYR A 140 -9.60 11.08 12.16
N HIS A 141 -10.19 9.91 11.90
CA HIS A 141 -11.24 9.34 12.75
C HIS A 141 -10.73 9.07 14.16
N ASP A 142 -9.57 8.43 14.29
CA ASP A 142 -8.91 8.15 15.56
C ASP A 142 -8.78 9.41 16.41
N ARG A 143 -8.30 10.51 15.81
CA ARG A 143 -8.19 11.81 16.49
C ARG A 143 -9.54 12.36 16.92
N VAL A 144 -10.57 12.25 16.09
CA VAL A 144 -11.94 12.71 16.41
C VAL A 144 -12.48 11.96 17.62
N TYR A 145 -12.33 10.63 17.66
CA TYR A 145 -12.85 9.85 18.79
C TYR A 145 -12.03 10.02 20.07
N LEU A 146 -10.72 10.19 19.96
CA LEU A 146 -9.87 10.52 21.11
C LEU A 146 -10.29 11.87 21.75
N GLU A 147 -10.54 12.88 20.93
CA GLU A 147 -10.97 14.20 21.38
C GLU A 147 -12.37 14.13 21.96
N LEU A 148 -13.32 13.42 21.32
CA LEU A 148 -14.66 13.20 21.82
C LEU A 148 -14.66 12.49 23.18
N LEU A 149 -13.88 11.41 23.31
CA LEU A 149 -13.76 10.66 24.56
C LEU A 149 -13.16 11.49 25.68
N THR A 150 -12.16 12.33 25.36
CA THR A 150 -11.51 13.20 26.32
C THR A 150 -12.50 14.26 26.84
N HIS A 151 -13.23 14.90 25.94
CA HIS A 151 -14.26 15.88 26.28
C HIS A 151 -15.39 15.25 27.12
N LEU A 152 -15.85 14.06 26.73
CA LEU A 152 -16.91 13.35 27.45
C LEU A 152 -16.50 13.02 28.89
N LYS A 153 -15.26 12.55 29.10
CA LYS A 153 -14.74 12.27 30.45
C LYS A 153 -14.58 13.50 31.31
N GLN A 154 -14.33 14.68 30.74
CA GLN A 154 -14.18 15.94 31.46
C GLN A 154 -15.52 16.58 31.85
N GLU A 155 -16.49 16.56 30.94
CA GLU A 155 -17.75 17.30 31.14
C GLU A 155 -18.93 16.43 31.61
N HIS A 156 -18.91 15.12 31.25
CA HIS A 156 -19.98 14.16 31.52
C HIS A 156 -19.45 12.86 32.14
N GLY A 157 -18.53 12.99 33.10
CA GLY A 157 -17.88 11.82 33.71
C GLY A 157 -18.84 10.82 34.39
N ASP A 158 -20.06 11.26 34.71
CA ASP A 158 -21.12 10.41 35.30
C ASP A 158 -21.87 9.56 34.26
N ASP A 159 -21.79 9.87 32.96
CA ASP A 159 -22.44 9.09 31.91
C ASP A 159 -21.54 7.89 31.48
N ILE A 160 -21.53 6.88 32.33
CA ILE A 160 -20.69 5.68 32.14
C ILE A 160 -21.06 4.94 30.84
N ASP A 161 -22.33 4.90 30.47
CA ASP A 161 -22.82 4.26 29.26
C ASP A 161 -22.29 4.91 27.99
N ALA A 162 -22.33 6.25 27.94
CA ALA A 162 -21.79 7.02 26.82
C ALA A 162 -20.26 6.88 26.73
N ILE A 163 -19.55 6.99 27.86
CA ILE A 163 -18.09 6.83 27.92
C ILE A 163 -17.69 5.45 27.41
N HIS A 164 -18.35 4.39 27.87
CA HIS A 164 -18.06 3.03 27.43
C HIS A 164 -18.31 2.85 25.92
N SER A 165 -19.46 3.32 25.44
CA SER A 165 -19.82 3.22 24.01
C SER A 165 -18.85 3.97 23.09
N VAL A 166 -18.40 5.16 23.50
CA VAL A 166 -17.40 5.95 22.73
C VAL A 166 -16.01 5.33 22.83
N THR A 167 -15.66 4.73 23.98
CA THR A 167 -14.39 3.99 24.14
C THR A 167 -14.30 2.83 23.16
N ASP A 168 -15.37 2.02 23.03
CA ASP A 168 -15.43 0.90 22.11
C ASP A 168 -15.22 1.34 20.65
N VAL A 169 -15.79 2.50 20.28
CA VAL A 169 -15.61 3.09 18.95
C VAL A 169 -14.17 3.59 18.76
N TYR A 170 -13.62 4.29 19.75
CA TYR A 170 -12.24 4.78 19.72
C TYR A 170 -11.24 3.61 19.51
N GLU A 171 -11.33 2.55 20.34
CA GLU A 171 -10.47 1.38 20.23
C GLU A 171 -10.60 0.68 18.85
N LYS A 172 -11.81 0.66 18.28
CA LYS A 172 -12.03 0.15 16.94
C LYS A 172 -11.31 0.98 15.88
N PHE A 173 -11.42 2.31 15.91
CA PHE A 173 -10.76 3.18 14.93
C PHE A 173 -9.24 3.25 15.13
N GLU A 174 -8.74 3.14 16.35
CA GLU A 174 -7.31 2.95 16.64
C GLU A 174 -6.79 1.66 15.97
N ARG A 175 -7.53 0.56 16.12
CA ARG A 175 -7.19 -0.70 15.45
C ARG A 175 -7.23 -0.59 13.93
N LEU A 176 -8.24 0.07 13.35
CA LEU A 176 -8.35 0.31 11.91
C LEU A 176 -7.17 1.16 11.40
N ASN A 177 -6.76 2.18 12.15
CA ASN A 177 -5.61 3.01 11.85
C ASN A 177 -4.31 2.19 11.84
N SER A 178 -4.11 1.35 12.85
CA SER A 178 -2.95 0.46 12.98
C SER A 178 -2.90 -0.58 11.86
N LEU A 179 -4.01 -1.24 11.53
CA LEU A 179 -4.08 -2.20 10.41
C LEU A 179 -3.84 -1.54 9.06
N SER A 180 -4.41 -0.34 8.83
CA SER A 180 -4.17 0.41 7.59
C SER A 180 -2.70 0.81 7.44
N ALA A 181 -2.02 1.13 8.54
CA ALA A 181 -0.60 1.43 8.55
C ALA A 181 0.22 0.17 8.23
N LEU A 182 -0.09 -0.96 8.89
CA LEU A 182 0.57 -2.24 8.66
C LEU A 182 0.49 -2.68 7.18
N TYR A 183 -0.71 -2.69 6.61
CA TYR A 183 -0.89 -3.12 5.22
C TYR A 183 -0.24 -2.14 4.21
N TYR A 184 -0.28 -0.82 4.51
CA TYR A 184 0.44 0.16 3.71
C TYR A 184 1.95 -0.08 3.68
N ASP A 185 2.53 -0.40 4.84
CA ASP A 185 3.96 -0.67 4.98
C ASP A 185 4.31 -2.00 4.30
N LEU A 186 3.51 -3.07 4.49
CA LEU A 186 3.65 -4.36 3.76
C LEU A 186 3.63 -4.17 2.24
N ALA A 187 2.66 -3.41 1.71
CA ALA A 187 2.61 -3.11 0.27
C ALA A 187 3.86 -2.34 -0.20
N GLY A 188 4.46 -1.52 0.68
CA GLY A 188 5.73 -0.86 0.44
C GLY A 188 6.89 -1.83 0.34
N ASP A 189 7.02 -2.71 1.31
CA ASP A 189 8.08 -3.70 1.38
C ASP A 189 8.05 -4.67 0.20
N LEU A 190 6.86 -5.07 -0.25
CA LEU A 190 6.70 -5.90 -1.46
C LEU A 190 7.18 -5.18 -2.72
N ILE A 191 6.87 -3.89 -2.90
CA ILE A 191 7.34 -3.07 -4.02
C ILE A 191 8.87 -2.97 -4.00
N ASP A 192 9.45 -2.62 -2.86
CA ASP A 192 10.88 -2.43 -2.70
C ASP A 192 11.65 -3.75 -2.87
N GLY A 193 11.09 -4.84 -2.37
CA GLY A 193 11.59 -6.20 -2.57
C GLY A 193 11.62 -6.59 -4.05
N HIS A 194 10.53 -6.35 -4.79
CA HIS A 194 10.47 -6.63 -6.22
C HIS A 194 11.49 -5.82 -7.03
N ILE A 195 11.62 -4.52 -6.75
CA ILE A 195 12.62 -3.66 -7.40
C ILE A 195 14.04 -4.18 -7.12
N SER A 196 14.32 -4.59 -5.88
CA SER A 196 15.61 -5.15 -5.50
C SER A 196 15.92 -6.46 -6.24
N LEU A 197 14.95 -7.38 -6.32
CA LEU A 197 15.10 -8.64 -7.05
C LEU A 197 15.31 -8.40 -8.55
N THR A 198 14.55 -7.50 -9.15
CA THR A 198 14.67 -7.13 -10.57
C THR A 198 16.05 -6.54 -10.87
N SER A 199 16.54 -5.63 -10.00
CA SER A 199 17.88 -5.05 -10.10
C SER A 199 18.96 -6.12 -9.98
N HIS A 200 18.80 -7.09 -9.08
CA HIS A 200 19.72 -8.20 -8.93
C HIS A 200 19.80 -9.06 -10.20
N ASN A 201 18.65 -9.44 -10.76
CA ASN A 201 18.55 -10.22 -11.99
C ASN A 201 19.15 -9.48 -13.19
N LEU A 202 18.91 -8.16 -13.28
CA LEU A 202 19.51 -7.32 -14.31
C LEU A 202 21.04 -7.30 -14.20
N ASN A 203 21.57 -7.12 -12.99
CA ASN A 203 23.01 -7.11 -12.74
C ASN A 203 23.63 -8.48 -13.08
N GLU A 204 22.95 -9.57 -12.79
CA GLU A 204 23.41 -10.92 -13.16
C GLU A 204 23.45 -11.12 -14.67
N THR A 205 22.40 -10.71 -15.39
CA THR A 205 22.35 -10.75 -16.85
C THR A 205 23.46 -9.89 -17.47
N MET A 206 23.66 -8.67 -16.96
CA MET A 206 24.75 -7.79 -17.41
C MET A 206 26.13 -8.38 -17.13
N ARG A 207 26.32 -9.09 -16.02
CA ARG A 207 27.55 -9.78 -15.68
C ARG A 207 27.85 -10.89 -16.70
N ILE A 208 26.86 -11.72 -17.02
CA ILE A 208 27.01 -12.78 -18.04
C ILE A 208 27.36 -12.18 -19.41
N LEU A 209 26.63 -11.12 -19.83
CA LEU A 209 26.89 -10.43 -21.09
C LEU A 209 28.30 -9.84 -21.13
N THR A 210 28.75 -9.23 -20.02
CA THR A 210 30.10 -8.67 -19.93
C THR A 210 31.18 -9.75 -20.05
N VAL A 211 31.01 -10.93 -19.41
CA VAL A 211 31.94 -12.03 -19.50
C VAL A 211 32.03 -12.54 -20.94
N VAL A 212 30.87 -12.77 -21.57
CA VAL A 212 30.84 -13.24 -22.98
C VAL A 212 31.53 -12.24 -23.90
N THR A 213 31.15 -10.95 -23.77
CA THR A 213 31.73 -9.90 -24.64
C THR A 213 33.23 -9.73 -24.41
N ALA A 214 33.70 -9.72 -23.16
CA ALA A 214 35.12 -9.57 -22.84
C ALA A 214 36.00 -10.72 -23.40
N ILE A 215 35.43 -11.92 -23.52
CA ILE A 215 36.14 -13.06 -24.12
C ILE A 215 36.07 -12.96 -25.66
N PHE A 216 34.90 -12.78 -26.23
CA PHE A 216 34.72 -12.90 -27.68
C PHE A 216 35.21 -11.71 -28.49
N VAL A 217 35.18 -10.48 -27.96
CA VAL A 217 35.61 -9.30 -28.68
C VAL A 217 37.09 -9.31 -29.05
N PRO A 218 38.06 -9.60 -28.14
CA PRO A 218 39.46 -9.69 -28.50
C PRO A 218 39.73 -10.89 -29.42
N LEU A 219 39.07 -12.01 -29.24
CA LEU A 219 39.21 -13.17 -30.12
C LEU A 219 38.68 -12.88 -31.52
N GLY A 220 37.50 -12.21 -31.60
CA GLY A 220 36.92 -11.81 -32.88
C GLY A 220 37.77 -10.76 -33.61
N PHE A 221 38.39 -9.85 -32.86
CA PHE A 221 39.34 -8.87 -33.44
C PHE A 221 40.57 -9.59 -34.04
N LEU A 222 41.17 -10.51 -33.32
CA LEU A 222 42.31 -11.30 -33.83
C LEU A 222 41.92 -12.13 -35.06
N ALA A 223 40.79 -12.84 -34.97
CA ALA A 223 40.30 -13.64 -36.10
C ALA A 223 39.99 -12.75 -37.33
N GLY A 224 39.43 -11.58 -37.14
CA GLY A 224 39.15 -10.62 -38.20
C GLY A 224 40.41 -10.03 -38.79
N LEU A 225 41.40 -9.63 -37.98
CA LEU A 225 42.69 -9.07 -38.44
C LEU A 225 43.43 -10.08 -39.29
N TYR A 226 43.57 -11.29 -38.86
CA TYR A 226 44.26 -12.35 -39.61
C TYR A 226 43.41 -13.01 -40.71
N GLY A 227 42.10 -12.72 -40.74
CA GLY A 227 41.19 -13.09 -41.82
C GLY A 227 41.14 -12.07 -42.98
N MET A 228 41.89 -10.97 -42.90
CA MET A 228 41.95 -9.99 -43.98
C MET A 228 42.77 -10.50 -45.17
N ASN A 229 42.32 -10.16 -46.41
CA ASN A 229 42.96 -10.55 -47.65
C ASN A 229 44.07 -9.58 -48.07
N PHE A 230 45.01 -9.27 -47.19
CA PHE A 230 46.20 -8.47 -47.51
C PHE A 230 47.37 -9.38 -47.87
N ASP A 231 48.02 -9.18 -49.03
CA ASP A 231 49.11 -10.02 -49.50
C ASP A 231 50.41 -9.89 -48.69
N ASN A 232 50.55 -8.81 -47.89
CA ASN A 232 51.77 -8.50 -47.11
C ASN A 232 51.61 -8.63 -45.59
N ILE A 233 50.92 -9.62 -45.09
CA ILE A 233 50.92 -9.95 -43.66
C ILE A 233 52.08 -10.94 -43.38
N PRO A 234 53.17 -10.48 -42.70
CA PRO A 234 54.39 -11.33 -42.56
C PRO A 234 54.14 -12.68 -41.87
N GLU A 235 53.24 -12.68 -40.89
CA GLU A 235 52.94 -13.88 -40.08
C GLU A 235 52.18 -14.96 -40.84
N LEU A 236 51.43 -14.61 -41.89
CA LEU A 236 50.69 -15.60 -42.72
C LEU A 236 51.63 -16.47 -43.57
N HIS A 237 52.84 -16.02 -43.84
CA HIS A 237 53.84 -16.79 -44.60
C HIS A 237 54.66 -17.79 -43.74
N HIS A 238 54.47 -17.75 -42.40
CA HIS A 238 55.15 -18.67 -41.49
C HIS A 238 54.42 -20.03 -41.44
N PRO A 239 55.13 -21.17 -41.61
CA PRO A 239 54.53 -22.49 -41.70
C PRO A 239 53.64 -22.85 -40.48
N ASN A 240 53.96 -22.32 -39.32
CA ASN A 240 53.23 -22.56 -38.05
C ASN A 240 52.39 -21.38 -37.59
N GLY A 241 52.20 -20.32 -38.41
CA GLY A 241 51.50 -19.09 -38.03
C GLY A 241 50.09 -19.33 -37.51
N TYR A 242 49.35 -20.23 -38.15
CA TYR A 242 48.02 -20.64 -37.71
C TYR A 242 48.01 -21.21 -36.26
N PHE A 243 48.94 -22.14 -35.97
CA PHE A 243 48.98 -22.76 -34.64
C PHE A 243 49.40 -21.78 -33.56
N PHE A 244 50.29 -20.80 -33.87
CA PHE A 244 50.66 -19.74 -32.95
C PHE A 244 49.49 -18.83 -32.67
N LEU A 245 48.69 -18.42 -33.66
CA LEU A 245 47.52 -17.60 -33.50
C LEU A 245 46.47 -18.31 -32.63
N VAL A 246 46.11 -19.54 -32.95
CA VAL A 246 45.13 -20.32 -32.18
C VAL A 246 45.58 -20.55 -30.75
N GLY A 247 46.86 -20.86 -30.53
CA GLY A 247 47.45 -20.99 -29.19
C GLY A 247 47.39 -19.69 -28.38
N PHE A 248 47.69 -18.55 -29.02
CA PHE A 248 47.60 -17.24 -28.38
C PHE A 248 46.14 -16.88 -28.02
N MET A 249 45.18 -17.13 -28.92
CA MET A 249 43.75 -16.95 -28.64
C MET A 249 43.28 -17.84 -27.49
N ALA A 250 43.75 -19.11 -27.42
CA ALA A 250 43.42 -20.01 -26.30
C ALA A 250 43.99 -19.52 -24.97
N ILE A 251 45.22 -18.96 -24.96
CA ILE A 251 45.79 -18.34 -23.76
C ILE A 251 44.97 -17.13 -23.29
N ILE A 252 44.54 -16.27 -24.20
CA ILE A 252 43.69 -15.13 -23.89
C ILE A 252 42.36 -15.60 -23.27
N ALA A 253 41.67 -16.54 -23.92
CA ALA A 253 40.41 -17.07 -23.48
C ALA A 253 40.50 -17.72 -22.08
N THR A 254 41.50 -18.59 -21.87
CA THR A 254 41.67 -19.26 -20.59
C THR A 254 42.09 -18.31 -19.47
N SER A 255 42.92 -17.30 -19.77
CA SER A 255 43.32 -16.28 -18.81
C SER A 255 42.11 -15.42 -18.35
N LEU A 256 41.28 -15.02 -19.31
CA LEU A 256 40.07 -14.24 -18.99
C LEU A 256 39.06 -15.05 -18.19
N VAL A 257 38.81 -16.31 -18.55
CA VAL A 257 37.95 -17.21 -17.78
C VAL A 257 38.49 -17.40 -16.35
N ALA A 258 39.82 -17.59 -16.20
CA ALA A 258 40.44 -17.73 -14.88
C ALA A 258 40.27 -16.43 -14.02
N ILE A 259 40.42 -15.25 -14.63
CA ILE A 259 40.22 -13.95 -13.95
C ILE A 259 38.75 -13.81 -13.50
N PHE A 260 37.79 -14.10 -14.39
CA PHE A 260 36.36 -13.99 -14.04
C PHE A 260 35.98 -15.01 -12.96
N LYS A 261 36.46 -16.24 -13.04
CA LYS A 261 36.24 -17.25 -11.99
C LYS A 261 36.84 -16.82 -10.64
N ARG A 262 38.06 -16.27 -10.64
CA ARG A 262 38.69 -15.74 -9.41
C ARG A 262 37.88 -14.60 -8.79
N ASN A 263 37.29 -13.74 -9.60
CA ASN A 263 36.49 -12.62 -9.17
C ASN A 263 35.01 -12.99 -8.89
N LYS A 264 34.67 -14.29 -8.92
CA LYS A 264 33.29 -14.82 -8.72
C LYS A 264 32.26 -14.24 -9.70
N TRP A 265 32.70 -14.00 -10.94
CA TRP A 265 31.81 -13.59 -12.02
C TRP A 265 31.29 -14.77 -12.84
N LEU A 266 31.90 -15.91 -12.66
CA LEU A 266 31.53 -17.23 -13.19
C LEU A 266 31.43 -18.24 -12.06
#